data_b434d84d1e9f2cb867e635b20bd18683
#
_entry.id   b434d84d1e9f2cb867e635b20bd18683
#
_cell.length_a   1.000
_cell.length_b   1.000
_cell.length_c   1.000
_cell.angle_alpha   90.00
_cell.angle_beta   90.00
_cell.angle_gamma   90.00
#
_symmetry.space_group_name_H-M   'P 1'
#
loop_
_entity.id
_entity.type
_entity.pdbx_description
1 polymer ?
#
loop_
_entity_poly.entity_id
_entity_poly.type
_entity_poly.pdbx_seq_one_letter_code
_entity_poly.pdbx_strand_id
1 'polypeptide(L)'
;MAHQEIICTMVRQLLKGATREQIKEAYGDAYVDHGIGAYPMSASGDPFSAATLQVTSDPITDLSENMGAEQKARATYEYLMDLCDDYDVLEPLKFLREREVIHFQRFGEALNRIQCGDSKAKNFYMR
;
A
#
# COMPACT_ATOMS: atom_id res chain seq x y z
N MET A 1 5.41 -4.48 2.34
CA MET A 1 6.69 -4.94 1.69
C MET A 1 6.42 -5.47 0.27
N ALA A 2 5.64 -6.55 0.06
CA ALA A 2 5.44 -7.13 -1.29
C ALA A 2 4.81 -6.16 -2.31
N HIS A 3 3.81 -5.39 -1.93
CA HIS A 3 3.20 -4.37 -2.82
C HIS A 3 4.22 -3.31 -3.25
N GLN A 4 5.00 -2.82 -2.30
CA GLN A 4 6.07 -1.87 -2.60
C GLN A 4 7.11 -2.45 -3.57
N GLU A 5 7.53 -3.70 -3.36
CA GLU A 5 8.49 -4.37 -4.24
C GLU A 5 7.97 -4.50 -5.68
N ILE A 6 6.68 -4.84 -5.85
CA ILE A 6 6.02 -4.91 -7.15
C ILE A 6 6.03 -3.52 -7.81
N ILE A 7 5.59 -2.47 -7.10
CA ILE A 7 5.55 -1.10 -7.63
C ILE A 7 6.96 -0.62 -8.01
N CYS A 8 7.95 -0.83 -7.15
CA CYS A 8 9.33 -0.45 -7.43
C CYS A 8 9.91 -1.18 -8.66
N THR A 9 9.56 -2.46 -8.84
CA THR A 9 9.97 -3.24 -10.01
C THR A 9 9.33 -2.69 -11.28
N MET A 10 8.03 -2.34 -11.25
CA MET A 10 7.33 -1.71 -12.36
C MET A 10 7.98 -0.38 -12.76
N VAL A 11 8.21 0.50 -11.78
CA VAL A 11 8.86 1.81 -12.00
C VAL A 11 10.24 1.61 -12.63
N ARG A 12 11.04 0.68 -12.11
CA ARG A 12 12.35 0.36 -12.67
C ARG A 12 12.28 -0.11 -14.12
N GLN A 13 11.30 -0.94 -14.46
CA GLN A 13 11.12 -1.45 -15.83
C GLN A 13 10.71 -0.33 -16.78
N LEU A 14 9.77 0.53 -16.35
CA LEU A 14 9.32 1.69 -17.13
C LEU A 14 10.43 2.72 -17.37
N LEU A 15 11.31 2.92 -16.39
CA LEU A 15 12.44 3.87 -16.48
C LEU A 15 13.68 3.30 -17.17
N LYS A 16 13.64 2.03 -17.60
CA LYS A 16 14.80 1.40 -18.24
C LYS A 16 15.13 2.10 -19.56
N GLY A 17 16.30 2.73 -19.60
CA GLY A 17 16.78 3.48 -20.75
C GLY A 17 16.31 4.94 -20.83
N ALA A 18 15.51 5.41 -19.89
CA ALA A 18 15.12 6.80 -19.80
C ALA A 18 16.31 7.68 -19.37
N THR A 19 16.41 8.89 -19.94
CA THR A 19 17.39 9.89 -19.51
C THR A 19 16.94 10.59 -18.22
N ARG A 20 17.87 11.25 -17.54
CA ARG A 20 17.54 12.07 -16.36
C ARG A 20 16.52 13.17 -16.68
N GLU A 21 16.63 13.78 -17.84
CA GLU A 21 15.71 14.81 -18.31
C GLU A 21 14.29 14.27 -18.48
N GLN A 22 14.15 13.09 -19.08
CA GLN A 22 12.86 12.41 -19.25
C GLN A 22 12.24 12.03 -17.89
N ILE A 23 13.05 11.53 -16.97
CA ILE A 23 12.57 11.20 -15.61
C ILE A 23 12.10 12.46 -14.89
N LYS A 24 12.87 13.56 -14.96
CA LYS A 24 12.51 14.83 -14.36
C LYS A 24 11.24 15.43 -14.97
N GLU A 25 11.07 15.33 -16.28
CA GLU A 25 9.88 15.80 -16.98
C GLU A 25 8.62 15.02 -16.54
N ALA A 26 8.74 13.69 -16.38
CA ALA A 26 7.63 12.83 -16.00
C ALA A 26 7.22 12.96 -14.52
N TYR A 27 8.19 13.09 -13.62
CA TYR A 27 7.95 13.02 -12.16
C TYR A 27 8.17 14.37 -11.44
N GLY A 28 8.75 15.35 -12.11
CA GLY A 28 9.07 16.65 -11.50
C GLY A 28 9.92 16.51 -10.24
N ASP A 29 9.55 17.30 -9.23
CA ASP A 29 10.23 17.28 -7.92
C ASP A 29 9.71 16.18 -6.97
N ALA A 30 8.71 15.40 -7.40
CA ALA A 30 8.14 14.32 -6.58
C ALA A 30 9.01 13.06 -6.54
N TYR A 31 9.97 12.93 -7.47
CA TYR A 31 10.86 11.78 -7.56
C TYR A 31 12.27 12.12 -7.10
N VAL A 32 12.70 11.50 -6.02
CA VAL A 32 14.09 11.57 -5.58
C VAL A 32 14.86 10.43 -6.25
N ASP A 33 15.76 10.77 -7.16
CA ASP A 33 16.61 9.80 -7.86
C ASP A 33 17.71 9.27 -6.93
N HIS A 34 17.49 8.08 -6.40
CA HIS A 34 18.49 7.29 -5.69
C HIS A 34 19.12 6.20 -6.58
N GLY A 35 19.11 6.37 -7.89
CA GLY A 35 19.53 5.38 -8.86
C GLY A 35 18.49 4.26 -8.99
N ILE A 36 18.88 3.04 -8.65
CA ILE A 36 17.98 1.87 -8.69
C ILE A 36 17.26 1.59 -7.36
N GLY A 37 17.54 2.39 -6.33
CA GLY A 37 16.94 2.24 -5.01
C GLY A 37 15.62 2.99 -4.91
N ALA A 38 14.54 2.29 -4.52
CA ALA A 38 13.29 2.92 -4.14
C ALA A 38 13.13 2.84 -2.62
N TYR A 39 12.89 3.97 -1.99
CA TYR A 39 12.72 4.07 -0.55
C TYR A 39 11.25 4.29 -0.22
N PRO A 40 10.69 3.59 0.79
CA PRO A 40 9.32 3.82 1.22
C PRO A 40 9.17 5.23 1.79
N MET A 41 8.29 6.00 1.16
CA MET A 41 7.97 7.36 1.57
C MET A 41 6.52 7.66 1.21
N SER A 42 5.81 8.39 2.07
CA SER A 42 4.46 8.85 1.77
C SER A 42 4.47 9.93 0.69
N ALA A 43 3.32 10.21 0.08
CA ALA A 43 3.17 11.32 -0.88
C ALA A 43 3.48 12.69 -0.25
N SER A 44 3.38 12.83 1.07
CA SER A 44 3.76 14.04 1.82
C SER A 44 5.26 14.13 2.15
N GLY A 45 6.05 13.13 1.79
CA GLY A 45 7.49 13.11 2.01
C GLY A 45 7.92 12.48 3.34
N ASP A 46 7.01 11.88 4.11
CA ASP A 46 7.34 11.23 5.37
C ASP A 46 8.01 9.87 5.11
N PRO A 47 9.20 9.61 5.65
CA PRO A 47 9.87 8.33 5.50
C PRO A 47 9.13 7.23 6.27
N PHE A 48 9.22 5.99 5.80
CA PHE A 48 8.70 4.84 6.54
C PHE A 48 9.50 4.65 7.83
N SER A 49 8.84 4.91 8.96
CA SER A 49 9.46 4.77 10.28
C SER A 49 8.41 4.36 11.32
N ALA A 50 8.85 3.73 12.40
CA ALA A 50 7.97 3.38 13.51
C ALA A 50 7.35 4.63 14.19
N ALA A 51 7.97 5.80 14.06
CA ALA A 51 7.45 7.05 14.60
C ALA A 51 6.18 7.54 13.90
N THR A 52 5.91 7.07 12.67
CA THR A 52 4.73 7.43 11.89
C THR A 52 3.58 6.43 12.04
N LEU A 53 3.80 5.32 12.74
CA LEU A 53 2.77 4.31 12.98
C LEU A 53 1.82 4.77 14.09
N GLN A 54 0.54 4.85 13.77
CA GLN A 54 -0.51 5.29 14.70
C GLN A 54 -1.22 4.06 15.29
N VAL A 55 -0.57 3.41 16.26
CA VAL A 55 -1.13 2.26 16.97
C VAL A 55 -1.70 2.72 18.30
N THR A 56 -2.98 2.42 18.54
CA THR A 56 -3.68 2.79 19.80
C THR A 56 -3.60 1.70 20.86
N SER A 57 -3.24 0.47 20.49
CA SER A 57 -3.34 -0.74 21.32
C SER A 57 -4.79 -1.16 21.64
N ASP A 58 -5.79 -0.51 21.05
CA ASP A 58 -7.15 -1.00 21.02
C ASP A 58 -7.38 -1.77 19.72
N PRO A 59 -7.51 -3.10 19.75
CA PRO A 59 -7.59 -3.91 18.55
C PRO A 59 -8.83 -3.62 17.69
N ILE A 60 -9.91 -3.13 18.26
CA ILE A 60 -11.12 -2.76 17.50
C ILE A 60 -10.86 -1.50 16.70
N THR A 61 -10.25 -0.49 17.30
CA THR A 61 -9.87 0.76 16.66
C THR A 61 -8.82 0.51 15.58
N ASP A 62 -7.74 -0.19 15.91
CA ASP A 62 -6.63 -0.44 14.99
C ASP A 62 -7.06 -1.28 13.78
N LEU A 63 -7.93 -2.29 13.97
CA LEU A 63 -8.48 -3.08 12.85
C LEU A 63 -9.45 -2.27 11.97
N SER A 64 -10.25 -1.39 12.57
CA SER A 64 -11.16 -0.52 11.81
C SER A 64 -10.40 0.46 10.95
N GLU A 65 -9.30 1.02 11.45
CA GLU A 65 -8.41 1.89 10.70
C GLU A 65 -7.72 1.14 9.56
N ASN A 66 -7.18 -0.06 9.82
CA ASN A 66 -6.59 -0.91 8.80
C ASN A 66 -7.58 -1.23 7.67
N MET A 67 -8.84 -1.58 8.01
CA MET A 67 -9.88 -1.80 6.99
C MET A 67 -10.12 -0.55 6.14
N GLY A 68 -10.13 0.63 6.76
CA GLY A 68 -10.24 1.91 6.05
C GLY A 68 -9.06 2.16 5.13
N ALA A 69 -7.85 1.84 5.56
CA ALA A 69 -6.63 1.95 4.76
C ALA A 69 -6.65 1.02 3.52
N GLU A 70 -7.08 -0.24 3.67
CA GLU A 70 -7.22 -1.18 2.55
C GLU A 70 -8.26 -0.70 1.53
N GLN A 71 -9.36 -0.10 1.97
CA GLN A 71 -10.36 0.48 1.06
C GLN A 71 -9.82 1.70 0.30
N LYS A 72 -9.04 2.55 0.96
CA LYS A 72 -8.36 3.68 0.29
C LYS A 72 -7.35 3.18 -0.74
N ALA A 73 -6.55 2.18 -0.40
CA ALA A 73 -5.59 1.58 -1.33
C ALA A 73 -6.30 0.96 -2.55
N ARG A 74 -7.38 0.19 -2.33
CA ARG A 74 -8.20 -0.36 -3.41
C ARG A 74 -8.73 0.73 -4.36
N ALA A 75 -9.31 1.78 -3.80
CA ALA A 75 -9.83 2.90 -4.60
C ALA A 75 -8.72 3.63 -5.37
N THR A 76 -7.54 3.76 -4.76
CA THR A 76 -6.36 4.34 -5.42
C THR A 76 -5.92 3.50 -6.62
N TYR A 77 -5.85 2.17 -6.49
CA TYR A 77 -5.53 1.30 -7.61
C TYR A 77 -6.57 1.38 -8.73
N GLU A 78 -7.88 1.41 -8.40
CA GLU A 78 -8.94 1.59 -9.39
C GLU A 78 -8.76 2.91 -10.17
N TYR A 79 -8.52 4.01 -9.46
CA TYR A 79 -8.26 5.29 -10.08
C TYR A 79 -7.01 5.30 -10.98
N LEU A 80 -5.93 4.65 -10.55
CA LEU A 80 -4.72 4.52 -11.36
C LEU A 80 -4.95 3.68 -12.62
N MET A 81 -5.76 2.62 -12.53
CA MET A 81 -6.12 1.81 -13.69
C MET A 81 -6.97 2.59 -14.71
N ASP A 82 -7.84 3.49 -14.24
CA ASP A 82 -8.64 4.35 -15.12
C ASP A 82 -7.79 5.38 -15.88
N LEU A 83 -6.61 5.72 -15.35
CA LEU A 83 -5.66 6.64 -15.99
C LEU A 83 -4.67 5.97 -16.95
N CYS A 84 -4.65 4.65 -17.00
CA CYS A 84 -3.63 3.88 -17.71
C CYS A 84 -4.26 2.99 -18.77
N ASP A 85 -3.68 3.02 -19.98
CA ASP A 85 -4.04 2.15 -21.11
C ASP A 85 -2.97 1.09 -21.44
N ASP A 86 -1.83 1.12 -20.73
CA ASP A 86 -0.75 0.16 -20.90
C ASP A 86 -1.06 -1.16 -20.18
N TYR A 87 -1.17 -2.24 -20.95
CA TYR A 87 -1.51 -3.57 -20.42
C TYR A 87 -0.49 -4.10 -19.41
N ASP A 88 0.80 -3.85 -19.64
CA ASP A 88 1.89 -4.32 -18.77
C ASP A 88 1.90 -3.59 -17.41
N VAL A 89 1.28 -2.42 -17.34
CA VAL A 89 1.04 -1.67 -16.09
C VAL A 89 -0.29 -2.09 -15.44
N LEU A 90 -1.34 -2.27 -16.25
CA LEU A 90 -2.68 -2.61 -15.76
C LEU A 90 -2.71 -3.97 -15.04
N GLU A 91 -2.04 -5.00 -15.54
CA GLU A 91 -2.10 -6.35 -14.95
C GLU A 91 -1.52 -6.40 -13.52
N PRO A 92 -0.32 -5.84 -13.24
CA PRO A 92 0.16 -5.75 -11.87
C PRO A 92 -0.74 -4.89 -10.95
N LEU A 93 -1.33 -3.80 -11.45
CA LEU A 93 -2.26 -2.97 -10.67
C LEU A 93 -3.54 -3.73 -10.31
N LYS A 94 -4.11 -4.51 -11.24
CA LYS A 94 -5.24 -5.40 -10.96
C LYS A 94 -4.91 -6.41 -9.88
N PHE A 95 -3.74 -7.03 -9.96
CA PHE A 95 -3.27 -7.96 -8.93
C PHE A 95 -3.18 -7.29 -7.55
N LEU A 96 -2.58 -6.11 -7.47
CA LEU A 96 -2.48 -5.35 -6.21
C LEU A 96 -3.87 -4.98 -5.67
N ARG A 97 -4.75 -4.49 -6.53
CA ARG A 97 -6.13 -4.16 -6.16
C ARG A 97 -6.88 -5.37 -5.57
N GLU A 98 -6.75 -6.56 -6.15
CA GLU A 98 -7.36 -7.79 -5.62
C GLU A 98 -6.76 -8.19 -4.24
N ARG A 99 -5.50 -7.90 -4.01
CA ARG A 99 -4.86 -8.12 -2.72
C ARG A 99 -5.49 -7.27 -1.61
N GLU A 100 -5.89 -6.03 -1.90
CA GLU A 100 -6.55 -5.15 -0.92
C GLU A 100 -7.94 -5.67 -0.53
N VAL A 101 -8.66 -6.30 -1.45
CA VAL A 101 -9.95 -6.97 -1.14
C VAL A 101 -9.72 -8.11 -0.13
N ILE A 102 -8.69 -8.92 -0.32
CA ILE A 102 -8.34 -10.03 0.58
C ILE A 102 -7.90 -9.51 1.96
N HIS A 103 -7.10 -8.44 1.99
CA HIS A 103 -6.65 -7.83 3.24
C HIS A 103 -7.84 -7.27 4.03
N PHE A 104 -8.71 -6.52 3.36
CA PHE A 104 -9.95 -6.01 3.97
C PHE A 104 -10.78 -7.13 4.60
N GLN A 105 -10.98 -8.23 3.87
CA GLN A 105 -11.71 -9.40 4.37
C GLN A 105 -11.04 -9.96 5.63
N ARG A 106 -9.73 -10.15 5.63
CA ARG A 106 -8.98 -10.71 6.76
C ARG A 106 -9.07 -9.84 8.01
N PHE A 107 -8.94 -8.53 7.86
CA PHE A 107 -9.13 -7.59 8.96
C PHE A 107 -10.56 -7.60 9.47
N GLY A 108 -11.56 -7.67 8.59
CA GLY A 108 -12.97 -7.79 8.96
C GLY A 108 -13.29 -9.09 9.71
N GLU A 109 -12.73 -10.20 9.30
CA GLU A 109 -12.84 -11.48 10.02
C GLU A 109 -12.22 -11.41 11.42
N ALA A 110 -11.05 -10.79 11.55
CA ALA A 110 -10.39 -10.59 12.84
C ALA A 110 -11.22 -9.69 13.74
N LEU A 111 -11.72 -8.57 13.24
CA LEU A 111 -12.59 -7.65 13.95
C LEU A 111 -13.87 -8.35 14.46
N ASN A 112 -14.53 -9.12 13.57
CA ASN A 112 -15.73 -9.87 13.94
C ASN A 112 -15.47 -10.89 15.06
N ARG A 113 -14.34 -11.61 15.02
CA ARG A 113 -13.95 -12.55 16.09
C ARG A 113 -13.80 -11.86 17.43
N ILE A 114 -13.18 -10.69 17.47
CA ILE A 114 -12.99 -9.90 18.69
C ILE A 114 -14.34 -9.42 19.23
N GLN A 115 -15.19 -8.86 18.37
CA GLN A 115 -16.51 -8.34 18.74
C GLN A 115 -17.47 -9.44 19.21
N CYS A 116 -17.46 -10.60 18.55
CA CYS A 116 -18.28 -11.75 18.94
C CYS A 116 -17.78 -12.49 20.19
N GLY A 117 -16.70 -12.03 20.80
CA GLY A 117 -16.23 -12.58 22.07
C GLY A 117 -15.46 -13.88 21.98
N ASP A 118 -14.81 -14.17 20.83
CA ASP A 118 -13.90 -15.29 20.72
C ASP A 118 -12.75 -15.13 21.74
N SER A 119 -12.82 -15.95 22.81
CA SER A 119 -11.86 -15.90 23.93
C SER A 119 -10.41 -16.14 23.48
N LYS A 120 -10.21 -16.87 22.38
CA LYS A 120 -8.88 -17.12 21.81
C LYS A 120 -8.34 -15.87 21.10
N ALA A 121 -9.20 -15.14 20.38
CA ALA A 121 -8.82 -13.89 19.75
C ALA A 121 -8.45 -12.82 20.78
N LYS A 122 -9.26 -12.66 21.84
CA LYS A 122 -8.95 -11.72 22.94
C LYS A 122 -7.59 -12.00 23.58
N ASN A 123 -7.26 -13.25 23.84
CA ASN A 123 -5.98 -13.63 24.43
C ASN A 123 -4.78 -13.43 23.50
N PHE A 124 -4.98 -13.41 22.20
CA PHE A 124 -3.92 -13.17 21.22
C PHE A 124 -3.57 -11.67 21.12
N TYR A 125 -4.58 -10.79 21.20
CA TYR A 125 -4.41 -9.34 21.01
C TYR A 125 -4.27 -8.54 22.31
N MET A 126 -4.50 -9.14 23.47
CA MET A 126 -4.46 -8.48 24.80
C MET A 126 -3.26 -8.92 25.68
N ARG A 127 -2.22 -9.49 25.09
CA ARG A 127 -0.98 -9.83 25.82
C ARG A 127 0.12 -8.83 25.59
#